data_b7ae8e3e043c2d63c937c7248c5b5b17
#
_entry.id   b7ae8e3e043c2d63c937c7248c5b5b17
#
_cell.length_a   1.000
_cell.length_b   1.000
_cell.length_c   1.000
_cell.angle_alpha   90.00
_cell.angle_beta   90.00
_cell.angle_gamma   90.00
#
_symmetry.space_group_name_H-M   'P 1'
#
loop_
_entity.id
_entity.type
_entity.pdbx_description
1 polymer ?
#
loop_
_entity_poly.entity_id
_entity_poly.type
_entity_poly.pdbx_seq_one_letter_code
_entity_poly.pdbx_strand_id
1 'polypeptide(L)'
;MRQAGRYLPEYRALRERHGFLELCKTPAAAAEVTLQPVRRFQVDAAILFADILLIVEPLDVGLEFARGEGPVVHRPVRSEADVARLKPIDVESSVGSVFETVRLVRRELAPSVALIGFAGAPFTVASYIVEGGASRDYLHTKRLMYEAPGAWHRLMEVLADATATYLNGQIDAGAQMVQLFDSWVGALSPDDYRAYVLPHTRSVIRAVRPGTPVIHFGTGTATLLPLMREAGGDVIGLDWRIDLDRGWAAVGHDVGVQGNLDPAALLATPATMRERVRAVLARAGGRPGHIFNLGHGVHQSTPIDHVRALVDMVHELSAR
;
A
#
# COMPACT_ATOMS: atom_id res chain seq x y z
N MET A 1 6.04 -0.58 -3.46
CA MET A 1 6.19 -0.84 -2.01
C MET A 1 6.83 0.34 -1.33
N ARG A 2 6.71 0.47 -0.02
CA ARG A 2 7.32 1.57 0.74
C ARG A 2 8.81 1.64 0.48
N GLN A 3 9.26 2.73 -0.11
CA GLN A 3 10.64 3.01 -0.47
C GLN A 3 11.35 3.84 0.60
N ALA A 4 10.71 4.90 1.10
CA ALA A 4 11.23 5.72 2.19
C ALA A 4 11.06 5.03 3.55
N GLY A 5 11.91 5.35 4.50
CA GLY A 5 11.78 4.81 5.84
C GLY A 5 13.04 4.88 6.70
N ARG A 6 12.95 4.25 7.87
CA ARG A 6 13.96 4.36 8.95
C ARG A 6 15.36 3.88 8.58
N TYR A 7 15.56 3.17 7.48
CA TYR A 7 16.87 2.77 7.00
C TYR A 7 17.65 3.95 6.39
N LEU A 8 16.95 5.03 5.97
CA LEU A 8 17.56 6.25 5.43
C LEU A 8 17.90 7.26 6.53
N PRO A 9 19.15 7.74 6.65
CA PRO A 9 19.52 8.74 7.63
C PRO A 9 18.79 10.06 7.42
N GLU A 10 18.54 10.48 6.17
CA GLU A 10 17.80 11.69 5.82
C GLU A 10 16.35 11.63 6.33
N TYR A 11 15.71 10.48 6.22
CA TYR A 11 14.40 10.26 6.80
C TYR A 11 14.43 10.38 8.32
N ARG A 12 15.43 9.77 8.99
CA ARG A 12 15.58 9.86 10.45
C ARG A 12 15.75 11.30 10.92
N ALA A 13 16.57 12.09 10.22
CA ALA A 13 16.77 13.50 10.53
C ALA A 13 15.49 14.34 10.44
N LEU A 14 14.60 14.03 9.49
CA LEU A 14 13.27 14.66 9.43
C LEU A 14 12.37 14.20 10.57
N ARG A 15 12.42 12.91 10.95
CA ARG A 15 11.65 12.35 12.05
C ARG A 15 12.08 12.84 13.45
N GLU A 16 13.29 13.33 13.60
CA GLU A 16 13.76 13.99 14.83
C GLU A 16 13.09 15.36 15.03
N ARG A 17 12.77 16.05 13.93
CA ARG A 17 12.20 17.39 13.92
C ARG A 17 10.67 17.41 13.85
N HIS A 18 10.07 16.37 13.30
CA HIS A 18 8.63 16.27 13.05
C HIS A 18 8.04 15.01 13.67
N GLY A 19 6.87 15.13 14.29
CA GLY A 19 5.99 14.02 14.59
C GLY A 19 5.59 13.27 13.31
N PHE A 20 5.12 12.01 13.40
CA PHE A 20 4.82 11.25 12.19
C PHE A 20 3.66 11.82 11.39
N LEU A 21 2.56 12.15 12.06
CA LEU A 21 1.40 12.79 11.42
C LEU A 21 1.74 14.17 10.88
N GLU A 22 2.50 14.97 11.64
CA GLU A 22 2.99 16.27 11.20
C GLU A 22 3.81 16.15 9.91
N LEU A 23 4.73 15.18 9.86
CA LEU A 23 5.54 14.91 8.66
C LEU A 23 4.67 14.56 7.45
N CYS A 24 3.65 13.71 7.64
CA CYS A 24 2.72 13.34 6.57
C CYS A 24 1.85 14.53 6.10
N LYS A 25 1.56 15.47 7.00
CA LYS A 25 0.69 16.63 6.74
C LYS A 25 1.45 17.90 6.34
N THR A 26 2.78 17.87 6.35
CA THR A 26 3.63 18.98 5.90
C THR A 26 4.09 18.71 4.47
N PRO A 27 3.45 19.32 3.44
CA PRO A 27 3.67 18.95 2.04
C PRO A 27 5.13 18.97 1.61
N ALA A 28 5.89 20.00 1.98
CA ALA A 28 7.31 20.12 1.62
C ALA A 28 8.16 19.01 2.25
N ALA A 29 7.89 18.65 3.51
CA ALA A 29 8.64 17.60 4.21
C ALA A 29 8.27 16.20 3.67
N ALA A 30 7.00 15.94 3.40
CA ALA A 30 6.53 14.67 2.81
C ALA A 30 7.04 14.51 1.37
N ALA A 31 7.11 15.60 0.59
CA ALA A 31 7.70 15.59 -0.74
C ALA A 31 9.21 15.26 -0.67
N GLU A 32 9.96 15.89 0.24
CA GLU A 32 11.37 15.57 0.44
C GLU A 32 11.56 14.08 0.76
N VAL A 33 10.77 13.51 1.69
CA VAL A 33 10.82 12.07 2.02
C VAL A 33 10.54 11.21 0.80
N THR A 34 9.56 11.57 -0.03
CA THR A 34 9.23 10.84 -1.26
C THR A 34 10.39 10.83 -2.25
N LEU A 35 11.11 11.95 -2.38
CA LEU A 35 12.19 12.12 -3.35
C LEU A 35 13.51 11.48 -2.91
N GLN A 36 13.74 11.28 -1.61
CA GLN A 36 15.00 10.72 -1.07
C GLN A 36 15.39 9.40 -1.74
N PRO A 37 14.52 8.36 -1.83
CA PRO A 37 14.86 7.11 -2.49
C PRO A 37 15.13 7.26 -3.98
N VAL A 38 14.39 8.13 -4.67
CA VAL A 38 14.57 8.39 -6.11
C VAL A 38 15.94 8.98 -6.40
N ARG A 39 16.30 10.04 -5.66
CA ARG A 39 17.62 10.72 -5.80
C ARG A 39 18.77 9.79 -5.45
N ARG A 40 18.56 8.89 -4.49
CA ARG A 40 19.62 8.02 -3.97
C ARG A 40 19.84 6.76 -4.80
N PHE A 41 18.76 6.15 -5.33
CA PHE A 41 18.80 4.81 -5.90
C PHE A 41 18.40 4.74 -7.38
N GLN A 42 17.94 5.84 -7.97
CA GLN A 42 17.52 5.90 -9.38
C GLN A 42 16.46 4.84 -9.73
N VAL A 43 15.46 4.69 -8.85
CA VAL A 43 14.31 3.82 -9.09
C VAL A 43 13.44 4.36 -10.23
N ASP A 44 12.77 3.46 -10.97
CA ASP A 44 11.96 3.81 -12.14
C ASP A 44 10.61 4.45 -11.77
N ALA A 45 10.17 4.27 -10.53
CA ALA A 45 8.94 4.88 -10.01
C ALA A 45 9.12 5.33 -8.56
N ALA A 46 8.54 6.47 -8.22
CA ALA A 46 8.40 6.96 -6.85
C ALA A 46 7.05 6.54 -6.28
N ILE A 47 7.02 6.03 -5.05
CA ILE A 47 5.77 5.92 -4.31
C ILE A 47 5.66 7.06 -3.30
N LEU A 48 4.52 7.72 -3.29
CA LEU A 48 4.22 8.83 -2.39
C LEU A 48 4.49 8.44 -0.93
N PHE A 49 5.06 9.35 -0.14
CA PHE A 49 5.14 9.20 1.31
C PHE A 49 3.90 9.78 1.96
N ALA A 50 3.10 8.93 2.57
CA ALA A 50 1.92 9.23 3.36
C ALA A 50 1.62 8.04 4.29
N ASP A 51 0.48 8.04 4.97
CA ASP A 51 -0.01 6.89 5.73
C ASP A 51 -1.43 6.50 5.30
N ILE A 52 -1.72 5.18 5.32
CA ILE A 52 -3.02 4.64 4.92
C ILE A 52 -4.17 5.04 5.85
N LEU A 53 -3.85 5.47 7.07
CA LEU A 53 -4.85 5.84 8.09
C LEU A 53 -5.17 7.34 8.13
N LEU A 54 -4.51 8.17 7.32
CA LEU A 54 -4.83 9.62 7.31
C LEU A 54 -6.30 9.89 6.99
N ILE A 55 -6.93 9.05 6.17
CA ILE A 55 -8.33 9.20 5.79
C ILE A 55 -9.32 8.94 6.94
N VAL A 56 -8.89 8.32 8.04
CA VAL A 56 -9.79 8.01 9.16
C VAL A 56 -9.77 9.04 10.28
N GLU A 57 -8.88 10.03 10.24
CA GLU A 57 -8.86 11.10 11.26
C GLU A 57 -10.20 11.82 11.40
N PRO A 58 -10.93 12.16 10.29
CA PRO A 58 -12.22 12.83 10.39
C PRO A 58 -13.32 12.01 11.06
N LEU A 59 -13.14 10.70 11.20
CA LEU A 59 -14.09 9.83 11.89
C LEU A 59 -14.05 10.00 13.42
N ASP A 60 -13.16 10.86 13.92
CA ASP A 60 -12.98 11.12 15.35
C ASP A 60 -12.72 9.86 16.19
N VAL A 61 -12.04 8.88 15.58
CA VAL A 61 -11.68 7.61 16.24
C VAL A 61 -10.48 7.75 17.19
N GLY A 62 -9.87 8.93 17.27
CA GLY A 62 -8.71 9.20 18.13
C GLY A 62 -7.47 8.48 17.62
N LEU A 63 -7.11 8.70 16.36
CA LEU A 63 -5.89 8.12 15.77
C LEU A 63 -4.63 8.79 16.33
N GLU A 64 -3.72 7.98 16.85
CA GLU A 64 -2.40 8.40 17.34
C GLU A 64 -1.31 7.50 16.78
N PHE A 65 -0.11 8.04 16.56
CA PHE A 65 1.10 7.29 16.22
C PHE A 65 2.10 7.40 17.37
N ALA A 66 1.96 6.52 18.34
CA ALA A 66 2.87 6.45 19.47
C ALA A 66 4.30 6.06 19.04
N ARG A 67 5.30 6.64 19.70
CA ARG A 67 6.71 6.33 19.41
C ARG A 67 7.00 4.87 19.72
N GLY A 68 7.30 4.09 18.68
CA GLY A 68 7.69 2.68 18.80
C GLY A 68 6.55 1.66 18.74
N GLU A 69 5.29 2.07 18.90
CA GLU A 69 4.14 1.17 18.99
C GLU A 69 3.29 1.08 17.71
N GLY A 70 3.47 2.00 16.77
CA GLY A 70 2.64 2.09 15.57
C GLY A 70 1.34 2.88 15.79
N PRO A 71 0.34 2.74 14.91
CA PRO A 71 -0.94 3.43 15.05
C PRO A 71 -1.79 2.84 16.17
N VAL A 72 -2.40 3.71 16.98
CA VAL A 72 -3.36 3.40 18.03
C VAL A 72 -4.65 4.16 17.76
N VAL A 73 -5.78 3.48 17.91
CA VAL A 73 -7.13 4.05 17.79
C VAL A 73 -7.79 3.98 19.16
N HIS A 74 -7.98 5.14 19.79
CA HIS A 74 -8.48 5.22 21.17
C HIS A 74 -9.98 4.96 21.30
N ARG A 75 -10.75 5.20 20.25
CA ARG A 75 -12.21 4.94 20.17
C ARG A 75 -12.52 3.96 19.04
N PRO A 76 -12.24 2.66 19.22
CA PRO A 76 -12.47 1.66 18.18
C PRO A 76 -13.96 1.48 17.86
N VAL A 77 -14.27 1.18 16.60
CA VAL A 77 -15.61 0.96 16.08
C VAL A 77 -15.95 -0.52 16.16
N ARG A 78 -16.73 -0.96 17.16
CA ARG A 78 -16.95 -2.38 17.45
C ARG A 78 -18.40 -2.82 17.49
N SER A 79 -19.35 -1.88 17.30
CA SER A 79 -20.78 -2.14 17.39
C SER A 79 -21.55 -1.47 16.27
N GLU A 80 -22.80 -1.92 16.02
CA GLU A 80 -23.71 -1.26 15.09
C GLU A 80 -23.92 0.22 15.47
N ALA A 81 -24.02 0.52 16.76
CA ALA A 81 -24.18 1.87 17.27
C ALA A 81 -22.95 2.74 16.97
N ASP A 82 -21.72 2.17 17.00
CA ASP A 82 -20.51 2.89 16.63
C ASP A 82 -20.52 3.20 15.13
N VAL A 83 -20.86 2.23 14.28
CA VAL A 83 -20.95 2.42 12.84
C VAL A 83 -22.03 3.43 12.47
N ALA A 84 -23.18 3.41 13.13
CA ALA A 84 -24.28 4.33 12.87
C ALA A 84 -23.93 5.81 13.17
N ARG A 85 -22.92 6.07 14.00
CA ARG A 85 -22.43 7.42 14.29
C ARG A 85 -21.42 7.96 13.28
N LEU A 86 -20.86 7.08 12.42
CA LEU A 86 -19.88 7.51 11.42
C LEU A 86 -20.53 8.43 10.40
N LYS A 87 -19.85 9.52 10.09
CA LYS A 87 -20.23 10.46 9.05
C LYS A 87 -19.40 10.21 7.77
N PRO A 88 -19.92 10.60 6.60
CA PRO A 88 -19.11 10.65 5.41
C PRO A 88 -17.82 11.44 5.63
N ILE A 89 -16.73 10.96 5.08
CA ILE A 89 -15.41 11.59 5.24
C ILE A 89 -15.27 12.71 4.20
N ASP A 90 -15.07 13.93 4.68
CA ASP A 90 -14.62 15.04 3.83
C ASP A 90 -13.12 14.86 3.55
N VAL A 91 -12.82 14.21 2.44
CA VAL A 91 -11.45 13.84 2.05
C VAL A 91 -10.61 15.08 1.75
N GLU A 92 -11.18 16.08 1.10
CA GLU A 92 -10.42 17.26 0.67
C GLU A 92 -9.95 18.09 1.88
N SER A 93 -10.83 18.37 2.82
CA SER A 93 -10.47 19.08 4.04
C SER A 93 -9.52 18.30 4.94
N SER A 94 -9.57 16.97 4.90
CA SER A 94 -8.82 16.10 5.82
C SER A 94 -7.41 15.77 5.33
N VAL A 95 -7.25 15.53 4.03
CA VAL A 95 -5.98 15.06 3.43
C VAL A 95 -5.51 15.93 2.24
N GLY A 96 -6.03 17.13 2.10
CA GLY A 96 -5.62 18.08 1.05
C GLY A 96 -4.12 18.35 1.02
N SER A 97 -3.44 18.29 2.17
CA SER A 97 -1.98 18.35 2.27
C SER A 97 -1.26 17.26 1.50
N VAL A 98 -1.87 16.07 1.37
CA VAL A 98 -1.33 14.96 0.57
C VAL A 98 -1.41 15.29 -0.92
N PHE A 99 -2.50 15.92 -1.38
CA PHE A 99 -2.62 16.35 -2.77
C PHE A 99 -1.59 17.42 -3.12
N GLU A 100 -1.31 18.34 -2.20
CA GLU A 100 -0.22 19.31 -2.39
C GLU A 100 1.15 18.61 -2.44
N THR A 101 1.37 17.62 -1.58
CA THR A 101 2.60 16.79 -1.65
C THR A 101 2.76 16.14 -3.03
N VAL A 102 1.68 15.57 -3.59
CA VAL A 102 1.71 14.98 -4.94
C VAL A 102 2.12 16.01 -5.99
N ARG A 103 1.54 17.22 -5.96
CA ARG A 103 1.88 18.30 -6.89
C ARG A 103 3.36 18.72 -6.77
N LEU A 104 3.88 18.83 -5.55
CA LEU A 104 5.29 19.16 -5.31
C LEU A 104 6.20 18.07 -5.86
N VAL A 105 5.94 16.81 -5.50
CA VAL A 105 6.74 15.67 -5.98
C VAL A 105 6.72 15.58 -7.50
N ARG A 106 5.53 15.71 -8.14
CA ARG A 106 5.43 15.60 -9.61
C ARG A 106 6.27 16.65 -10.34
N ARG A 107 6.35 17.86 -9.81
CA ARG A 107 7.17 18.93 -10.38
C ARG A 107 8.67 18.65 -10.31
N GLU A 108 9.11 17.94 -9.27
CA GLU A 108 10.52 17.62 -9.02
C GLU A 108 10.99 16.33 -9.74
N LEU A 109 10.08 15.41 -10.04
CA LEU A 109 10.43 14.15 -10.68
C LEU A 109 10.70 14.35 -12.17
N ALA A 110 11.73 13.67 -12.68
CA ALA A 110 11.95 13.56 -14.11
C ALA A 110 10.70 12.95 -14.81
N PRO A 111 10.40 13.34 -16.07
CA PRO A 111 9.26 12.78 -16.80
C PRO A 111 9.28 11.26 -16.95
N SER A 112 10.47 10.65 -16.93
CA SER A 112 10.66 9.21 -17.03
C SER A 112 10.36 8.44 -15.73
N VAL A 113 10.26 9.12 -14.58
CA VAL A 113 9.97 8.51 -13.28
C VAL A 113 8.48 8.64 -12.98
N ALA A 114 7.77 7.52 -12.94
CA ALA A 114 6.36 7.52 -12.61
C ALA A 114 6.12 7.85 -11.13
N LEU A 115 5.06 8.59 -10.83
CA LEU A 115 4.59 8.82 -9.45
C LEU A 115 3.40 7.94 -9.15
N ILE A 116 3.55 7.09 -8.14
CA ILE A 116 2.52 6.19 -7.65
C ILE A 116 1.88 6.80 -6.41
N GLY A 117 0.58 7.14 -6.51
CA GLY A 117 -0.27 7.44 -5.37
C GLY A 117 -0.71 6.15 -4.68
N PHE A 118 -1.26 6.23 -3.47
CA PHE A 118 -1.78 5.04 -2.81
C PHE A 118 -2.83 5.34 -1.75
N ALA A 119 -3.55 4.28 -1.37
CA ALA A 119 -4.43 4.26 -0.21
C ALA A 119 -4.43 2.88 0.45
N GLY A 120 -4.87 2.82 1.70
CA GLY A 120 -5.25 1.55 2.34
C GLY A 120 -6.57 1.05 1.75
N ALA A 121 -6.66 -0.26 1.50
CA ALA A 121 -7.92 -0.87 1.11
C ALA A 121 -8.92 -0.84 2.28
N PRO A 122 -10.23 -0.80 1.99
CA PRO A 122 -11.27 -0.69 3.02
C PRO A 122 -11.13 -1.71 4.14
N PHE A 123 -10.86 -2.99 3.84
CA PHE A 123 -10.69 -4.03 4.86
C PHE A 123 -9.52 -3.75 5.81
N THR A 124 -8.36 -3.40 5.26
CA THR A 124 -7.18 -3.11 6.09
C THR A 124 -7.42 -1.90 6.99
N VAL A 125 -8.04 -0.83 6.46
CA VAL A 125 -8.36 0.38 7.23
C VAL A 125 -9.44 0.08 8.28
N ALA A 126 -10.53 -0.63 7.90
CA ALA A 126 -11.57 -1.07 8.82
C ALA A 126 -10.99 -1.88 9.97
N SER A 127 -10.09 -2.83 9.66
CA SER A 127 -9.45 -3.65 10.69
C SER A 127 -8.66 -2.81 11.69
N TYR A 128 -7.94 -1.77 11.26
CA TYR A 128 -7.25 -0.86 12.19
C TYR A 128 -8.20 -0.17 13.15
N ILE A 129 -9.31 0.37 12.65
CA ILE A 129 -10.26 1.11 13.51
C ILE A 129 -11.12 0.20 14.37
N VAL A 130 -11.35 -1.05 13.95
CA VAL A 130 -12.10 -2.04 14.74
C VAL A 130 -11.22 -2.70 15.81
N GLU A 131 -10.01 -3.12 15.46
CA GLU A 131 -9.06 -3.71 16.43
C GLU A 131 -8.55 -2.67 17.44
N GLY A 132 -8.43 -1.42 17.05
CA GLY A 132 -7.83 -0.35 17.85
C GLY A 132 -6.33 -0.18 17.62
N GLY A 133 -5.76 -0.91 16.66
CA GLY A 133 -4.34 -0.93 16.34
C GLY A 133 -3.94 -2.19 15.58
N ALA A 134 -2.67 -2.59 15.71
CA ALA A 134 -2.18 -3.81 15.09
C ALA A 134 -2.82 -5.06 15.73
N SER A 135 -3.15 -6.05 14.91
CA SER A 135 -3.73 -7.32 15.36
C SER A 135 -3.06 -8.51 14.65
N ARG A 136 -3.07 -9.67 15.30
CA ARG A 136 -2.64 -10.94 14.68
C ARG A 136 -3.82 -11.75 14.16
N ASP A 137 -4.90 -11.79 14.94
CA ASP A 137 -5.99 -12.73 14.76
C ASP A 137 -7.27 -12.07 14.26
N TYR A 138 -7.33 -10.72 14.31
CA TYR A 138 -8.46 -9.91 13.82
C TYR A 138 -9.80 -10.32 14.45
N LEU A 139 -9.81 -10.60 15.75
CA LEU A 139 -10.98 -11.17 16.43
C LEU A 139 -12.15 -10.20 16.48
N HIS A 140 -11.91 -8.91 16.78
CA HIS A 140 -12.99 -7.91 16.79
C HIS A 140 -13.51 -7.64 15.37
N THR A 141 -12.63 -7.61 14.38
CA THR A 141 -12.99 -7.45 12.97
C THR A 141 -13.89 -8.58 12.50
N LYS A 142 -13.46 -9.84 12.68
CA LYS A 142 -14.23 -11.02 12.30
C LYS A 142 -15.54 -11.12 13.06
N ARG A 143 -15.53 -10.76 14.35
CA ARG A 143 -16.75 -10.72 15.16
C ARG A 143 -17.77 -9.74 14.58
N LEU A 144 -17.35 -8.51 14.24
CA LEU A 144 -18.24 -7.52 13.62
C LEU A 144 -18.79 -8.01 12.27
N MET A 145 -17.93 -8.65 11.44
CA MET A 145 -18.33 -9.24 10.17
C MET A 145 -19.43 -10.30 10.35
N TYR A 146 -19.29 -11.19 11.33
CA TYR A 146 -20.17 -12.34 11.50
C TYR A 146 -21.44 -12.01 12.29
N GLU A 147 -21.34 -11.20 13.34
CA GLU A 147 -22.47 -10.90 14.22
C GLU A 147 -23.33 -9.74 13.71
N ALA A 148 -22.73 -8.78 12.98
CA ALA A 148 -23.41 -7.59 12.47
C ALA A 148 -23.03 -7.27 11.01
N PRO A 149 -23.30 -8.17 10.05
CA PRO A 149 -22.85 -8.01 8.65
C PRO A 149 -23.37 -6.73 8.00
N GLY A 150 -24.58 -6.29 8.34
CA GLY A 150 -25.14 -5.04 7.83
C GLY A 150 -24.35 -3.80 8.33
N ALA A 151 -23.88 -3.79 9.57
CA ALA A 151 -23.04 -2.74 10.09
C ALA A 151 -21.64 -2.78 9.46
N TRP A 152 -21.08 -3.98 9.32
CA TRP A 152 -19.81 -4.18 8.61
C TRP A 152 -19.85 -3.61 7.20
N HIS A 153 -20.87 -3.95 6.41
CA HIS A 153 -20.99 -3.44 5.05
C HIS A 153 -21.12 -1.91 5.01
N ARG A 154 -21.90 -1.30 5.92
CA ARG A 154 -21.99 0.18 6.02
C ARG A 154 -20.62 0.82 6.34
N LEU A 155 -19.84 0.24 7.28
CA LEU A 155 -18.48 0.70 7.56
C LEU A 155 -17.59 0.62 6.31
N MET A 156 -17.64 -0.51 5.62
CA MET A 156 -16.86 -0.74 4.41
C MET A 156 -17.25 0.21 3.27
N GLU A 157 -18.53 0.56 3.13
CA GLU A 157 -19.03 1.55 2.16
C GLU A 157 -18.47 2.94 2.44
N VAL A 158 -18.54 3.41 3.68
CA VAL A 158 -17.97 4.72 4.09
C VAL A 158 -16.48 4.79 3.76
N LEU A 159 -15.74 3.73 4.05
CA LEU A 159 -14.31 3.66 3.78
C LEU A 159 -14.01 3.53 2.28
N ALA A 160 -14.83 2.79 1.53
CA ALA A 160 -14.64 2.63 0.09
C ALA A 160 -14.83 3.95 -0.65
N ASP A 161 -15.89 4.70 -0.32
CA ASP A 161 -16.17 6.01 -0.92
C ASP A 161 -15.04 7.01 -0.63
N ALA A 162 -14.58 7.06 0.63
CA ALA A 162 -13.46 7.91 1.02
C ALA A 162 -12.16 7.50 0.31
N THR A 163 -11.87 6.20 0.22
CA THR A 163 -10.68 5.67 -0.46
C THR A 163 -10.69 6.01 -1.95
N ALA A 164 -11.83 5.85 -2.63
CA ALA A 164 -11.96 6.19 -4.04
C ALA A 164 -11.76 7.70 -4.28
N THR A 165 -12.39 8.54 -3.45
CA THR A 165 -12.22 10.00 -3.51
C THR A 165 -10.76 10.40 -3.26
N TYR A 166 -10.10 9.78 -2.28
CA TYR A 166 -8.71 10.04 -1.94
C TYR A 166 -7.74 9.64 -3.07
N LEU A 167 -7.95 8.49 -3.71
CA LEU A 167 -7.15 8.07 -4.86
C LEU A 167 -7.35 9.02 -6.05
N ASN A 168 -8.60 9.41 -6.34
CA ASN A 168 -8.90 10.35 -7.42
C ASN A 168 -8.28 11.73 -7.18
N GLY A 169 -8.30 12.23 -5.95
CA GLY A 169 -7.62 13.48 -5.59
C GLY A 169 -6.10 13.42 -5.80
N GLN A 170 -5.46 12.27 -5.55
CA GLN A 170 -4.04 12.07 -5.86
C GLN A 170 -3.78 12.05 -7.37
N ILE A 171 -4.68 11.43 -8.16
CA ILE A 171 -4.59 11.40 -9.62
C ILE A 171 -4.74 12.82 -10.18
N ASP A 172 -5.76 13.55 -9.74
CA ASP A 172 -6.01 14.95 -10.15
C ASP A 172 -4.83 15.87 -9.75
N ALA A 173 -4.09 15.52 -8.70
CA ALA A 173 -2.87 16.23 -8.28
C ALA A 173 -1.61 15.82 -9.08
N GLY A 174 -1.65 14.74 -9.87
CA GLY A 174 -0.58 14.34 -10.77
C GLY A 174 0.02 12.94 -10.55
N ALA A 175 -0.59 12.09 -9.72
CA ALA A 175 -0.22 10.68 -9.64
C ALA A 175 -0.59 9.97 -10.97
N GLN A 176 0.34 9.19 -11.51
CA GLN A 176 0.21 8.57 -12.83
C GLN A 176 -0.31 7.14 -12.75
N MET A 177 -0.23 6.52 -11.58
CA MET A 177 -0.89 5.28 -11.21
C MET A 177 -1.16 5.29 -9.71
N VAL A 178 -2.01 4.38 -9.25
CA VAL A 178 -2.34 4.27 -7.84
C VAL A 178 -2.21 2.84 -7.35
N GLN A 179 -1.86 2.68 -6.07
CA GLN A 179 -1.78 1.38 -5.42
C GLN A 179 -2.74 1.28 -4.24
N LEU A 180 -3.57 0.25 -4.24
CA LEU A 180 -4.45 -0.10 -3.13
C LEU A 180 -3.76 -1.16 -2.27
N PHE A 181 -3.49 -0.82 -1.00
CA PHE A 181 -2.82 -1.70 -0.04
C PHE A 181 -3.82 -2.43 0.83
N ASP A 182 -4.01 -3.73 0.59
CA ASP A 182 -4.81 -4.61 1.42
C ASP A 182 -3.90 -5.56 2.24
N SER A 183 -3.08 -4.96 3.08
CA SER A 183 -1.98 -5.64 3.76
C SER A 183 -2.45 -6.72 4.74
N TRP A 184 -3.69 -6.68 5.21
CA TRP A 184 -4.19 -7.58 6.24
C TRP A 184 -5.20 -8.60 5.76
N VAL A 185 -5.61 -8.53 4.49
CA VAL A 185 -6.66 -9.36 3.91
C VAL A 185 -6.35 -10.86 3.89
N GLY A 186 -5.07 -11.22 3.89
CA GLY A 186 -4.64 -12.62 3.97
C GLY A 186 -4.99 -13.35 5.29
N ALA A 187 -5.56 -12.63 6.27
CA ALA A 187 -6.14 -13.22 7.49
C ALA A 187 -7.52 -13.88 7.24
N LEU A 188 -8.10 -13.71 6.04
CA LEU A 188 -9.42 -14.19 5.69
C LEU A 188 -9.38 -15.48 4.87
N SER A 189 -10.45 -16.27 5.03
CA SER A 189 -10.77 -17.34 4.08
C SER A 189 -11.24 -16.77 2.74
N PRO A 190 -11.18 -17.54 1.63
CA PRO A 190 -11.76 -17.12 0.36
C PRO A 190 -13.25 -16.76 0.44
N ASP A 191 -14.03 -17.49 1.24
CA ASP A 191 -15.45 -17.22 1.41
C ASP A 191 -15.70 -15.91 2.16
N ASP A 192 -14.94 -15.64 3.23
CA ASP A 192 -15.03 -14.37 3.94
C ASP A 192 -14.60 -13.19 3.06
N TYR A 193 -13.53 -13.35 2.30
CA TYR A 193 -13.10 -12.32 1.35
C TYR A 193 -14.20 -12.02 0.33
N ARG A 194 -14.82 -13.07 -0.24
CA ARG A 194 -15.91 -12.93 -1.21
C ARG A 194 -17.12 -12.21 -0.63
N ALA A 195 -17.53 -12.59 0.58
CA ALA A 195 -18.72 -12.05 1.21
C ALA A 195 -18.51 -10.62 1.74
N TYR A 196 -17.40 -10.37 2.43
CA TYR A 196 -17.25 -9.18 3.25
C TYR A 196 -16.27 -8.12 2.71
N VAL A 197 -15.44 -8.45 1.70
CA VAL A 197 -14.37 -7.56 1.23
C VAL A 197 -14.50 -7.25 -0.26
N LEU A 198 -14.62 -8.27 -1.09
CA LEU A 198 -14.57 -8.18 -2.55
C LEU A 198 -15.52 -7.11 -3.14
N PRO A 199 -16.80 -6.99 -2.71
CA PRO A 199 -17.71 -5.97 -3.26
C PRO A 199 -17.19 -4.54 -3.06
N HIS A 200 -16.60 -4.26 -1.90
CA HIS A 200 -16.11 -2.93 -1.52
C HIS A 200 -14.79 -2.59 -2.20
N THR A 201 -13.85 -3.53 -2.25
CA THR A 201 -12.59 -3.37 -2.99
C THR A 201 -12.85 -3.15 -4.48
N ARG A 202 -13.80 -3.91 -5.06
CA ARG A 202 -14.26 -3.74 -6.45
C ARG A 202 -14.86 -2.35 -6.66
N SER A 203 -15.66 -1.85 -5.72
CA SER A 203 -16.25 -0.51 -5.79
C SER A 203 -15.17 0.56 -5.85
N VAL A 204 -14.15 0.50 -4.99
CA VAL A 204 -13.01 1.42 -5.01
C VAL A 204 -12.31 1.40 -6.38
N ILE A 205 -11.94 0.20 -6.86
CA ILE A 205 -11.17 0.07 -8.10
C ILE A 205 -11.95 0.61 -9.31
N ARG A 206 -13.26 0.33 -9.36
CA ARG A 206 -14.14 0.84 -10.43
C ARG A 206 -14.37 2.35 -10.39
N ALA A 207 -14.25 2.97 -9.22
CA ALA A 207 -14.42 4.39 -9.04
C ALA A 207 -13.14 5.20 -9.32
N VAL A 208 -11.98 4.54 -9.51
CA VAL A 208 -10.74 5.19 -9.93
C VAL A 208 -10.91 5.79 -11.34
N ARG A 209 -10.34 6.98 -11.56
CA ARG A 209 -10.36 7.69 -12.85
C ARG A 209 -10.00 6.75 -14.01
N PRO A 210 -10.84 6.63 -15.04
CA PRO A 210 -10.56 5.81 -16.20
C PRO A 210 -9.21 6.15 -16.83
N GLY A 211 -8.45 5.13 -17.24
CA GLY A 211 -7.13 5.28 -17.84
C GLY A 211 -5.98 5.42 -16.83
N THR A 212 -6.26 5.45 -15.52
CA THR A 212 -5.21 5.38 -14.49
C THR A 212 -5.00 3.94 -14.04
N PRO A 213 -3.79 3.37 -14.23
CA PRO A 213 -3.52 2.00 -13.79
C PRO A 213 -3.62 1.85 -12.27
N VAL A 214 -4.22 0.74 -11.84
CA VAL A 214 -4.40 0.37 -10.43
C VAL A 214 -3.59 -0.86 -10.09
N ILE A 215 -2.71 -0.74 -9.09
CA ILE A 215 -2.03 -1.89 -8.47
C ILE A 215 -2.85 -2.32 -7.26
N HIS A 216 -3.36 -3.55 -7.27
CA HIS A 216 -4.07 -4.14 -6.14
C HIS A 216 -3.13 -5.11 -5.41
N PHE A 217 -2.73 -4.77 -4.19
CA PHE A 217 -1.74 -5.52 -3.39
C PHE A 217 -2.31 -6.01 -2.06
N GLY A 218 -1.96 -7.24 -1.70
CA GLY A 218 -2.20 -7.80 -0.37
C GLY A 218 -1.05 -8.68 0.10
N THR A 219 -1.01 -9.01 1.39
CA THR A 219 -0.04 -9.94 1.98
C THR A 219 -0.72 -11.23 2.44
N GLY A 220 -0.04 -12.37 2.29
CA GLY A 220 -0.60 -13.67 2.63
C GLY A 220 -1.76 -14.12 1.73
N THR A 221 -1.81 -13.60 0.51
CA THR A 221 -2.98 -13.68 -0.39
C THR A 221 -2.93 -14.81 -1.40
N ALA A 222 -2.03 -15.78 -1.26
CA ALA A 222 -1.88 -16.87 -2.24
C ALA A 222 -3.20 -17.60 -2.55
N THR A 223 -4.06 -17.80 -1.55
CA THR A 223 -5.40 -18.42 -1.71
C THR A 223 -6.47 -17.46 -2.19
N LEU A 224 -6.22 -16.15 -2.15
CA LEU A 224 -7.16 -15.10 -2.51
C LEU A 224 -6.91 -14.51 -3.91
N LEU A 225 -5.81 -14.87 -4.57
CA LEU A 225 -5.40 -14.27 -5.85
C LEU A 225 -6.49 -14.27 -6.93
N PRO A 226 -7.25 -15.37 -7.15
CA PRO A 226 -8.36 -15.34 -8.11
C PRO A 226 -9.45 -14.33 -7.74
N LEU A 227 -9.74 -14.17 -6.45
CA LEU A 227 -10.73 -13.21 -5.96
C LEU A 227 -10.22 -11.76 -6.01
N MET A 228 -8.93 -11.55 -5.75
CA MET A 228 -8.30 -10.24 -5.97
C MET A 228 -8.36 -9.84 -7.44
N ARG A 229 -8.10 -10.79 -8.36
CA ARG A 229 -8.28 -10.57 -9.80
C ARG A 229 -9.74 -10.23 -10.13
N GLU A 230 -10.70 -10.91 -9.52
CA GLU A 230 -12.14 -10.65 -9.67
C GLU A 230 -12.54 -9.27 -9.14
N ALA A 231 -11.93 -8.80 -8.03
CA ALA A 231 -12.13 -7.45 -7.50
C ALA A 231 -11.64 -6.37 -8.48
N GLY A 232 -10.56 -6.65 -9.21
CA GLY A 232 -10.02 -5.76 -10.25
C GLY A 232 -8.58 -5.32 -9.99
N GLY A 233 -8.11 -4.44 -10.88
CA GLY A 233 -6.76 -3.92 -10.93
C GLY A 233 -6.05 -4.31 -12.23
N ASP A 234 -5.22 -3.41 -12.74
CA ASP A 234 -4.41 -3.63 -13.94
C ASP A 234 -3.15 -4.43 -13.62
N VAL A 235 -2.71 -4.35 -12.36
CA VAL A 235 -1.54 -5.04 -11.82
C VAL A 235 -1.91 -5.66 -10.47
N ILE A 236 -1.65 -6.96 -10.30
CA ILE A 236 -1.79 -7.63 -9.01
C ILE A 236 -0.43 -7.69 -8.31
N GLY A 237 -0.37 -7.08 -7.13
CA GLY A 237 0.83 -7.11 -6.30
C GLY A 237 0.92 -8.41 -5.51
N LEU A 238 2.06 -9.10 -5.64
CA LEU A 238 2.33 -10.37 -4.98
C LEU A 238 3.31 -10.16 -3.82
N ASP A 239 3.04 -10.79 -2.68
CA ASP A 239 4.04 -10.90 -1.64
C ASP A 239 5.01 -12.07 -1.89
N TRP A 240 6.03 -12.21 -1.07
CA TRP A 240 7.12 -13.19 -1.27
C TRP A 240 6.74 -14.64 -0.91
N ARG A 241 5.52 -14.89 -0.39
CA ARG A 241 5.08 -16.21 0.09
C ARG A 241 4.57 -17.12 -1.02
N ILE A 242 4.53 -16.63 -2.25
CA ILE A 242 4.19 -17.41 -3.44
C ILE A 242 5.27 -17.22 -4.50
N ASP A 243 5.57 -18.23 -5.29
CA ASP A 243 6.43 -18.10 -6.46
C ASP A 243 5.76 -17.17 -7.50
N LEU A 244 6.54 -16.27 -8.11
CA LEU A 244 6.01 -15.24 -9.01
C LEU A 244 5.20 -15.85 -10.18
N ASP A 245 5.72 -16.89 -10.81
CA ASP A 245 5.08 -17.59 -11.93
C ASP A 245 3.75 -18.25 -11.51
N ARG A 246 3.70 -18.86 -10.33
CA ARG A 246 2.48 -19.44 -9.77
C ARG A 246 1.44 -18.36 -9.45
N GLY A 247 1.88 -17.27 -8.84
CA GLY A 247 1.01 -16.13 -8.55
C GLY A 247 0.45 -15.50 -9.83
N TRP A 248 1.31 -15.33 -10.85
CA TRP A 248 0.87 -14.80 -12.14
C TRP A 248 -0.10 -15.73 -12.86
N ALA A 249 0.17 -17.03 -12.86
CA ALA A 249 -0.76 -18.02 -13.42
C ALA A 249 -2.13 -18.01 -12.71
N ALA A 250 -2.16 -17.79 -11.39
CA ALA A 250 -3.40 -17.75 -10.61
C ALA A 250 -4.28 -16.52 -10.93
N VAL A 251 -3.67 -15.38 -11.31
CA VAL A 251 -4.41 -14.17 -11.69
C VAL A 251 -4.62 -14.02 -13.20
N GLY A 252 -3.99 -14.88 -14.01
CA GLY A 252 -4.01 -14.79 -15.47
C GLY A 252 -2.88 -13.90 -16.02
N HIS A 253 -2.46 -14.18 -17.26
CA HIS A 253 -1.37 -13.44 -17.91
C HIS A 253 -1.83 -12.23 -18.72
N ASP A 254 -3.13 -11.92 -18.66
CA ASP A 254 -3.76 -10.74 -19.23
C ASP A 254 -3.71 -9.51 -18.31
N VAL A 255 -3.16 -9.66 -17.09
CA VAL A 255 -2.86 -8.58 -16.15
C VAL A 255 -1.38 -8.55 -15.80
N GLY A 256 -0.88 -7.37 -15.41
CA GLY A 256 0.46 -7.25 -14.86
C GLY A 256 0.58 -7.83 -13.46
N VAL A 257 1.80 -8.14 -13.05
CA VAL A 257 2.11 -8.46 -11.65
C VAL A 257 3.26 -7.60 -11.14
N GLN A 258 3.17 -7.21 -9.86
CA GLN A 258 4.22 -6.49 -9.16
C GLN A 258 4.78 -7.34 -8.02
N GLY A 259 6.09 -7.45 -7.97
CA GLY A 259 6.79 -8.15 -6.87
C GLY A 259 7.96 -8.97 -7.36
N ASN A 260 8.39 -9.98 -6.61
CA ASN A 260 7.95 -10.31 -5.24
C ASN A 260 9.13 -10.79 -4.40
N LEU A 261 10.27 -10.08 -4.52
CA LEU A 261 11.45 -10.45 -3.74
C LEU A 261 11.18 -10.32 -2.23
N ASP A 262 11.56 -11.33 -1.45
CA ASP A 262 11.51 -11.24 0.01
C ASP A 262 12.38 -10.06 0.50
N PRO A 263 11.82 -9.09 1.25
CA PRO A 263 12.61 -7.99 1.79
C PRO A 263 13.80 -8.43 2.65
N ALA A 264 13.73 -9.60 3.28
CA ALA A 264 14.83 -10.16 4.05
C ALA A 264 16.04 -10.54 3.19
N ALA A 265 15.86 -10.74 1.89
CA ALA A 265 16.98 -10.98 0.97
C ALA A 265 17.98 -9.82 0.94
N LEU A 266 17.54 -8.60 1.25
CA LEU A 266 18.40 -7.42 1.34
C LEU A 266 19.29 -7.42 2.61
N LEU A 267 19.08 -8.33 3.54
CA LEU A 267 19.94 -8.52 4.73
C LEU A 267 21.04 -9.57 4.47
N ALA A 268 20.94 -10.30 3.36
CA ALA A 268 21.91 -11.33 2.96
C ALA A 268 23.13 -10.71 2.25
N THR A 269 24.10 -11.56 1.88
CA THR A 269 25.25 -11.13 1.08
C THR A 269 24.82 -10.66 -0.32
N PRO A 270 25.57 -9.77 -0.98
CA PRO A 270 25.26 -9.35 -2.36
C PRO A 270 25.18 -10.53 -3.35
N ALA A 271 25.98 -11.58 -3.17
CA ALA A 271 25.92 -12.78 -4.00
C ALA A 271 24.58 -13.52 -3.84
N THR A 272 24.15 -13.77 -2.61
CA THR A 272 22.84 -14.38 -2.32
C THR A 272 21.70 -13.51 -2.82
N MET A 273 21.77 -12.19 -2.63
CA MET A 273 20.76 -11.26 -3.12
C MET A 273 20.65 -11.34 -4.65
N ARG A 274 21.79 -11.39 -5.38
CA ARG A 274 21.82 -11.52 -6.84
C ARG A 274 21.16 -12.82 -7.33
N GLU A 275 21.40 -13.94 -6.64
CA GLU A 275 20.74 -15.21 -6.96
C GLU A 275 19.22 -15.12 -6.79
N ARG A 276 18.75 -14.47 -5.72
CA ARG A 276 17.32 -14.27 -5.46
C ARG A 276 16.66 -13.35 -6.51
N VAL A 277 17.34 -12.28 -6.91
CA VAL A 277 16.88 -11.40 -8.01
C VAL A 277 16.75 -12.19 -9.31
N ARG A 278 17.79 -12.98 -9.69
CA ARG A 278 17.73 -13.83 -10.87
C ARG A 278 16.56 -14.81 -10.83
N ALA A 279 16.29 -15.41 -9.67
CA ALA A 279 15.18 -16.36 -9.52
C ALA A 279 13.82 -15.69 -9.78
N VAL A 280 13.60 -14.48 -9.27
CA VAL A 280 12.35 -13.73 -9.52
C VAL A 280 12.23 -13.37 -10.99
N LEU A 281 13.30 -12.83 -11.61
CA LEU A 281 13.30 -12.45 -13.03
C LEU A 281 13.13 -13.67 -13.95
N ALA A 282 13.75 -14.81 -13.62
CA ALA A 282 13.58 -16.05 -14.37
C ALA A 282 12.12 -16.55 -14.35
N ARG A 283 11.46 -16.45 -13.20
CA ARG A 283 10.02 -16.79 -13.08
C ARG A 283 9.13 -15.84 -13.86
N ALA A 284 9.50 -14.58 -14.00
CA ALA A 284 8.79 -13.64 -14.87
C ALA A 284 8.91 -14.06 -16.36
N GLY A 285 9.96 -14.80 -16.72
CA GLY A 285 10.14 -15.38 -18.04
C GLY A 285 10.27 -14.37 -19.17
N GLY A 286 10.68 -13.13 -18.87
CA GLY A 286 10.76 -12.04 -19.85
C GLY A 286 9.40 -11.59 -20.41
N ARG A 287 8.27 -11.97 -19.79
CA ARG A 287 6.94 -11.50 -20.20
C ARG A 287 6.77 -10.01 -19.91
N PRO A 288 6.12 -9.25 -20.80
CA PRO A 288 5.70 -7.88 -20.49
C PRO A 288 4.66 -7.89 -19.35
N GLY A 289 4.63 -6.81 -18.56
CA GLY A 289 3.70 -6.65 -17.43
C GLY A 289 4.25 -7.06 -16.07
N HIS A 290 5.55 -7.41 -15.95
CA HIS A 290 6.21 -7.59 -14.66
C HIS A 290 6.82 -6.27 -14.18
N ILE A 291 6.43 -5.82 -12.98
CA ILE A 291 7.06 -4.74 -12.24
C ILE A 291 7.88 -5.38 -11.12
N PHE A 292 9.21 -5.38 -11.24
CA PHE A 292 10.05 -5.91 -10.18
C PHE A 292 9.91 -5.05 -8.91
N ASN A 293 9.63 -5.69 -7.79
CA ASN A 293 9.51 -5.03 -6.50
C ASN A 293 9.84 -6.03 -5.37
N LEU A 294 10.01 -5.51 -4.17
CA LEU A 294 9.97 -6.34 -2.96
C LEU A 294 8.51 -6.79 -2.72
N GLY A 295 8.34 -7.96 -2.13
CA GLY A 295 7.02 -8.45 -1.71
C GLY A 295 6.42 -7.70 -0.51
N HIS A 296 7.17 -6.77 0.10
CA HIS A 296 6.74 -5.83 1.14
C HIS A 296 7.69 -4.63 1.20
N GLY A 297 7.45 -3.67 2.09
CA GLY A 297 8.33 -2.51 2.27
C GLY A 297 9.73 -2.87 2.76
N VAL A 298 10.72 -2.04 2.45
CA VAL A 298 12.11 -2.17 2.90
C VAL A 298 12.18 -2.24 4.43
N HIS A 299 12.95 -3.18 4.97
CA HIS A 299 13.12 -3.33 6.40
C HIS A 299 14.04 -2.22 6.96
N GLN A 300 13.77 -1.77 8.18
CA GLN A 300 14.52 -0.66 8.81
C GLN A 300 16.02 -0.95 9.01
N SER A 301 16.39 -2.22 9.11
CA SER A 301 17.80 -2.67 9.27
C SER A 301 18.50 -2.95 7.94
N THR A 302 17.84 -2.66 6.80
CA THR A 302 18.44 -2.89 5.48
C THR A 302 19.62 -1.96 5.27
N PRO A 303 20.82 -2.49 4.91
CA PRO A 303 21.95 -1.64 4.52
C PRO A 303 21.61 -0.82 3.27
N ILE A 304 21.94 0.46 3.28
CA ILE A 304 21.63 1.38 2.18
C ILE A 304 22.26 0.92 0.87
N ASP A 305 23.51 0.46 0.93
CA ASP A 305 24.24 0.00 -0.25
C ASP A 305 23.64 -1.27 -0.85
N HIS A 306 22.93 -2.10 -0.05
CA HIS A 306 22.21 -3.25 -0.55
C HIS A 306 20.95 -2.84 -1.34
N VAL A 307 20.29 -1.74 -0.98
CA VAL A 307 19.17 -1.20 -1.77
C VAL A 307 19.67 -0.69 -3.11
N ARG A 308 20.81 0.04 -3.14
CA ARG A 308 21.43 0.48 -4.39
C ARG A 308 21.81 -0.72 -5.26
N ALA A 309 22.56 -1.67 -4.68
CA ALA A 309 22.96 -2.86 -5.38
C ALA A 309 21.78 -3.68 -5.95
N LEU A 310 20.65 -3.71 -5.22
CA LEU A 310 19.43 -4.33 -5.72
C LEU A 310 18.93 -3.66 -7.00
N VAL A 311 18.81 -2.32 -7.02
CA VAL A 311 18.36 -1.58 -8.21
C VAL A 311 19.30 -1.82 -9.38
N ASP A 312 20.61 -1.70 -9.15
CA ASP A 312 21.63 -1.95 -10.17
C ASP A 312 21.54 -3.38 -10.73
N MET A 313 21.39 -4.39 -9.86
CA MET A 313 21.23 -5.80 -10.25
C MET A 313 19.97 -6.04 -11.08
N VAL A 314 18.85 -5.41 -10.71
CA VAL A 314 17.60 -5.54 -11.47
C VAL A 314 17.75 -4.94 -12.86
N HIS A 315 18.30 -3.74 -12.98
CA HIS A 315 18.55 -3.08 -14.27
C HIS A 315 19.50 -3.92 -15.13
N GLU A 316 20.63 -4.38 -14.58
CA GLU A 316 21.61 -5.22 -15.29
C GLU A 316 21.00 -6.54 -15.79
N LEU A 317 20.24 -7.23 -14.93
CA LEU A 317 19.73 -8.57 -15.22
C LEU A 317 18.44 -8.57 -16.04
N SER A 318 17.73 -7.45 -16.15
CA SER A 318 16.52 -7.29 -16.93
C SER A 318 16.74 -6.50 -18.24
N ALA A 319 17.92 -5.92 -18.47
CA ALA A 319 18.28 -5.30 -19.74
C ALA A 319 18.21 -6.35 -20.87
N ARG A 320 17.50 -6.01 -21.96
CA ARG A 320 17.35 -6.84 -23.17
C ARG A 320 18.32 -6.37 -24.25
#